data_13e7f64c261781d3c17f65a8f397cb05
#
_entry.id   13e7f64c261781d3c17f65a8f397cb05
#
_cell.length_a   1.000
_cell.length_b   1.000
_cell.length_c   1.000
_cell.angle_alpha   90.00
_cell.angle_beta   90.00
_cell.angle_gamma   90.00
#
_symmetry.space_group_name_H-M   'P 1'
#
loop_
_entity.id
_entity.type
_entity.pdbx_description
1 polymer ?
#
loop_
_entity_poly.entity_id
_entity_poly.type
_entity_poly.pdbx_seq_one_letter_code
_entity_poly.pdbx_strand_id
1 'polypeptide(L)'
;MTNRIPLMAGNWKMNLDHLEANHLVQGLAMALKDDDHDYAKCEVLVIPPFTDIRTVQTIVDADNLDIKYGAQDVSVHDNGAYTGEVSTAMLTKLGCTYVVMGHSERREYHSESDELVGAKARKVLDAGMTPILCCGEALEIRKAGTHVEFVLGQIRAALKGWSPADVARIVIAYEPIWAIGTGETATAADAQEVCRAIREALRADFGDATADATRILYGGSAKPGNIKELMAQSDVDGALVGGASLKADSFAAMANFYA
;
A
#
# COMPACT_ATOMS: atom_id res chain seq x y z
N MET A 1 19.76 -2.98 -12.44
CA MET A 1 19.18 -2.51 -11.16
C MET A 1 17.88 -1.82 -11.52
N THR A 2 16.79 -2.20 -10.87
CA THR A 2 15.50 -1.58 -11.10
C THR A 2 15.52 -0.15 -10.59
N ASN A 3 14.92 0.78 -11.34
CA ASN A 3 14.91 2.22 -10.99
C ASN A 3 13.73 2.56 -10.04
N ARG A 4 13.10 1.54 -9.40
CA ARG A 4 11.98 1.72 -8.49
C ARG A 4 12.49 2.01 -7.09
N ILE A 5 12.13 3.16 -6.55
CA ILE A 5 12.40 3.49 -5.15
C ILE A 5 11.44 2.66 -4.29
N PRO A 6 11.95 1.85 -3.35
CA PRO A 6 11.14 1.09 -2.42
C PRO A 6 10.15 1.97 -1.64
N LEU A 7 8.97 1.40 -1.33
CA LEU A 7 7.93 2.09 -0.55
C LEU A 7 7.62 1.30 0.72
N MET A 8 7.84 1.91 1.87
CA MET A 8 7.38 1.41 3.16
C MET A 8 6.08 2.13 3.52
N ALA A 9 4.93 1.45 3.35
CA ALA A 9 3.60 2.00 3.55
C ALA A 9 2.96 1.44 4.83
N GLY A 10 2.78 2.28 5.84
CA GLY A 10 2.21 1.91 7.13
C GLY A 10 0.69 2.08 7.15
N ASN A 11 -0.04 1.00 6.95
CA ASN A 11 -1.50 0.98 7.10
C ASN A 11 -1.87 0.79 8.59
N TRP A 12 -2.33 1.85 9.22
CA TRP A 12 -2.70 1.82 10.64
C TRP A 12 -4.02 1.09 10.91
N LYS A 13 -4.76 0.79 9.85
CA LYS A 13 -6.10 0.18 9.94
C LYS A 13 -7.01 1.01 10.85
N MET A 14 -7.86 0.39 11.67
CA MET A 14 -8.75 1.08 12.61
C MET A 14 -8.08 1.17 13.99
N ASN A 15 -6.96 1.89 14.06
CA ASN A 15 -6.21 2.11 15.30
C ASN A 15 -5.83 3.57 15.44
N LEU A 16 -5.59 3.97 16.68
CA LEU A 16 -5.19 5.29 17.14
C LEU A 16 -6.32 6.32 17.08
N ASP A 17 -6.18 7.33 17.88
CA ASP A 17 -6.91 8.58 17.79
C ASP A 17 -5.96 9.71 17.33
N HIS A 18 -6.49 10.91 17.14
CA HIS A 18 -5.73 12.05 16.63
C HIS A 18 -4.57 12.49 17.54
N LEU A 19 -4.62 12.21 18.87
CA LEU A 19 -3.52 12.50 19.80
C LEU A 19 -2.43 11.44 19.71
N GLU A 20 -2.82 10.17 19.65
CA GLU A 20 -1.91 9.05 19.47
C GLU A 20 -1.24 9.11 18.08
N ALA A 21 -1.97 9.51 17.04
CA ALA A 21 -1.45 9.75 15.69
C ALA A 21 -0.36 10.85 15.69
N ASN A 22 -0.58 11.92 16.46
CA ASN A 22 0.42 12.98 16.65
C ASN A 22 1.72 12.38 17.23
N HIS A 23 1.61 11.66 18.33
CA HIS A 23 2.78 11.06 18.99
C HIS A 23 3.52 10.07 18.09
N LEU A 24 2.78 9.26 17.33
CA LEU A 24 3.38 8.28 16.43
C LEU A 24 4.15 8.95 15.28
N VAL A 25 3.58 9.98 14.63
CA VAL A 25 4.27 10.67 13.52
C VAL A 25 5.51 11.39 14.01
N GLN A 26 5.43 12.11 15.16
CA GLN A 26 6.59 12.76 15.75
C GLN A 26 7.70 11.76 16.14
N GLY A 27 7.32 10.65 16.79
CA GLY A 27 8.25 9.58 17.12
C GLY A 27 8.88 8.94 15.89
N LEU A 28 8.10 8.71 14.84
CA LEU A 28 8.61 8.18 13.56
C LEU A 28 9.59 9.15 12.90
N ALA A 29 9.26 10.44 12.84
CA ALA A 29 10.14 11.45 12.28
C ALA A 29 11.48 11.53 13.03
N MET A 30 11.44 11.42 14.37
CA MET A 30 12.63 11.40 15.22
C MET A 30 13.47 10.15 14.96
N ALA A 31 12.87 8.97 14.95
CA ALA A 31 13.56 7.70 14.70
C ALA A 31 14.21 7.67 13.31
N LEU A 32 13.51 8.12 12.26
CA LEU A 32 14.05 8.20 10.90
C LEU A 32 15.25 9.17 10.82
N LYS A 33 15.17 10.28 11.54
CA LYS A 33 16.27 11.27 11.62
C LYS A 33 17.47 10.72 12.39
N ASP A 34 17.24 10.05 13.52
CA ASP A 34 18.32 9.48 14.36
C ASP A 34 19.05 8.33 13.62
N ASP A 35 18.35 7.64 12.75
CA ASP A 35 18.89 6.56 11.90
C ASP A 35 19.46 7.06 10.55
N ASP A 36 19.56 8.37 10.33
CA ASP A 36 20.03 8.99 9.08
C ASP A 36 19.30 8.44 7.83
N HIS A 37 17.95 8.31 7.91
CA HIS A 37 17.14 7.74 6.84
C HIS A 37 17.29 8.51 5.52
N ASP A 38 17.56 7.77 4.45
CA ASP A 38 17.68 8.31 3.08
C ASP A 38 16.39 8.06 2.28
N TYR A 39 15.55 9.08 2.16
CA TYR A 39 14.29 9.01 1.40
C TYR A 39 14.48 8.71 -0.10
N ALA A 40 15.69 8.89 -0.64
CA ALA A 40 16.01 8.48 -2.00
C ALA A 40 16.19 6.96 -2.12
N LYS A 41 16.46 6.27 -1.01
CA LYS A 41 16.58 4.81 -0.95
C LYS A 41 15.29 4.11 -0.54
N CYS A 42 14.44 4.77 0.25
CA CYS A 42 13.14 4.22 0.61
C CYS A 42 12.15 5.35 0.95
N GLU A 43 11.04 5.39 0.25
CA GLU A 43 9.93 6.29 0.53
C GLU A 43 9.13 5.78 1.74
N VAL A 44 8.76 6.69 2.66
CA VAL A 44 7.98 6.38 3.87
C VAL A 44 6.59 6.99 3.75
N LEU A 45 5.57 6.15 3.91
CA LEU A 45 4.16 6.53 3.82
C LEU A 45 3.41 6.06 5.06
N VAL A 46 2.61 6.94 5.68
CA VAL A 46 1.65 6.57 6.73
C VAL A 46 0.22 6.69 6.20
N ILE A 47 -0.63 5.73 6.55
CA ILE A 47 -2.01 5.63 6.08
C ILE A 47 -2.93 5.50 7.31
N PRO A 48 -3.26 6.65 7.95
CA PRO A 48 -4.10 6.70 9.14
C PRO A 48 -5.58 6.52 8.80
N PRO A 49 -6.46 6.25 9.80
CA PRO A 49 -7.89 6.46 9.68
C PRO A 49 -8.23 7.87 9.19
N PHE A 50 -9.38 8.04 8.54
CA PHE A 50 -9.83 9.36 8.02
C PHE A 50 -9.84 10.45 9.08
N THR A 51 -10.19 10.10 10.33
CA THR A 51 -10.23 11.02 11.49
C THR A 51 -8.89 11.66 11.81
N ASP A 52 -7.79 11.03 11.43
CA ASP A 52 -6.44 11.41 11.85
C ASP A 52 -5.61 12.05 10.73
N ILE A 53 -6.10 11.99 9.48
CA ILE A 53 -5.39 12.54 8.32
C ILE A 53 -5.06 14.03 8.53
N ARG A 54 -5.99 14.83 9.08
CA ARG A 54 -5.76 16.25 9.32
C ARG A 54 -4.66 16.49 10.35
N THR A 55 -4.58 15.66 11.38
CA THR A 55 -3.51 15.71 12.38
C THR A 55 -2.16 15.41 11.74
N VAL A 56 -2.08 14.31 10.98
CA VAL A 56 -0.85 13.94 10.25
C VAL A 56 -0.41 15.05 9.31
N GLN A 57 -1.32 15.59 8.50
CA GLN A 57 -1.05 16.74 7.63
C GLN A 57 -0.43 17.88 8.40
N THR A 58 -1.04 18.28 9.52
CA THR A 58 -0.59 19.44 10.29
C THR A 58 0.86 19.28 10.77
N ILE A 59 1.23 18.08 11.21
CA ILE A 59 2.60 17.81 11.69
C ILE A 59 3.59 17.79 10.53
N VAL A 60 3.24 17.06 9.44
CA VAL A 60 4.09 16.97 8.26
C VAL A 60 4.38 18.34 7.67
N ASP A 61 3.36 19.21 7.56
CA ASP A 61 3.50 20.55 7.04
C ASP A 61 4.29 21.47 7.99
N ALA A 62 4.00 21.40 9.30
CA ALA A 62 4.64 22.28 10.31
C ALA A 62 6.13 21.98 10.48
N ASP A 63 6.49 20.70 10.49
CA ASP A 63 7.86 20.24 10.72
C ASP A 63 8.62 19.98 9.39
N ASN A 64 7.96 20.22 8.24
CA ASN A 64 8.49 20.03 6.90
C ASN A 64 9.09 18.63 6.72
N LEU A 65 8.30 17.59 7.07
CA LEU A 65 8.73 16.19 7.01
C LEU A 65 8.60 15.60 5.60
N ASP A 66 9.55 14.77 5.20
CA ASP A 66 9.47 14.01 3.94
C ASP A 66 8.59 12.75 4.03
N ILE A 67 7.93 12.52 5.17
CA ILE A 67 6.98 11.44 5.36
C ILE A 67 5.73 11.75 4.51
N LYS A 68 5.37 10.82 3.61
CA LYS A 68 4.12 10.90 2.84
C LYS A 68 2.95 10.38 3.68
N TYR A 69 1.74 10.84 3.36
CA TYR A 69 0.53 10.32 4.00
C TYR A 69 -0.58 10.10 2.98
N GLY A 70 -1.49 9.21 3.33
CA GLY A 70 -2.56 8.76 2.46
C GLY A 70 -3.82 8.35 3.21
N ALA A 71 -4.77 7.78 2.49
CA ALA A 71 -6.05 7.34 3.02
C ALA A 71 -6.25 5.83 2.83
N GLN A 72 -7.09 5.24 3.69
CA GLN A 72 -7.37 3.79 3.71
C GLN A 72 -8.46 3.36 2.72
N ASP A 73 -9.19 4.31 2.17
CA ASP A 73 -10.25 4.10 1.18
C ASP A 73 -10.65 5.43 0.52
N VAL A 74 -11.54 5.37 -0.48
CA VAL A 74 -12.15 6.53 -1.13
C VAL A 74 -13.49 6.16 -1.73
N SER A 75 -14.39 7.15 -1.88
CA SER A 75 -15.63 7.01 -2.63
C SER A 75 -15.39 7.09 -4.16
N VAL A 76 -16.23 6.40 -4.91
CA VAL A 76 -16.33 6.60 -6.38
C VAL A 76 -17.11 7.85 -6.75
N HIS A 77 -17.77 8.48 -5.80
CA HIS A 77 -18.60 9.67 -5.98
C HIS A 77 -17.81 10.94 -5.67
N ASP A 78 -18.03 11.98 -6.46
CA ASP A 78 -17.31 13.26 -6.28
C ASP A 78 -17.85 14.06 -5.08
N ASN A 79 -19.19 14.08 -4.92
CA ASN A 79 -19.90 14.73 -3.83
C ASN A 79 -21.39 14.30 -3.84
N GLY A 80 -22.17 14.74 -2.86
CA GLY A 80 -23.62 14.56 -2.85
C GLY A 80 -24.16 13.76 -1.67
N ALA A 81 -25.29 13.08 -1.87
CA ALA A 81 -26.04 12.38 -0.83
C ALA A 81 -25.45 10.98 -0.55
N TYR A 82 -24.21 10.94 -0.12
CA TYR A 82 -23.45 9.72 0.18
C TYR A 82 -22.91 9.81 1.61
N THR A 83 -23.83 9.78 2.58
CA THR A 83 -23.51 9.96 4.00
C THR A 83 -22.46 8.93 4.47
N GLY A 84 -21.34 9.44 5.02
CA GLY A 84 -20.24 8.61 5.50
C GLY A 84 -19.11 8.39 4.49
N GLU A 85 -19.31 8.72 3.20
CA GLU A 85 -18.29 8.60 2.16
C GLU A 85 -17.30 9.77 2.20
N VAL A 86 -16.05 9.48 1.79
CA VAL A 86 -14.97 10.47 1.65
C VAL A 86 -14.52 10.50 0.20
N SER A 87 -14.63 11.67 -0.45
CA SER A 87 -14.28 11.82 -1.86
C SER A 87 -12.80 12.12 -2.10
N THR A 88 -12.36 11.92 -3.35
CA THR A 88 -11.01 12.32 -3.78
C THR A 88 -10.75 13.81 -3.60
N ALA A 89 -11.75 14.66 -3.81
CA ALA A 89 -11.61 16.10 -3.60
C ALA A 89 -11.29 16.47 -2.14
N MET A 90 -11.90 15.77 -1.17
CA MET A 90 -11.59 15.93 0.25
C MET A 90 -10.16 15.49 0.57
N LEU A 91 -9.73 14.34 0.05
CA LEU A 91 -8.39 13.79 0.28
C LEU A 91 -7.30 14.65 -0.36
N THR A 92 -7.51 15.12 -1.59
CA THR A 92 -6.59 16.04 -2.28
C THR A 92 -6.45 17.35 -1.49
N LYS A 93 -7.55 17.88 -0.94
CA LYS A 93 -7.53 19.11 -0.13
C LYS A 93 -6.76 18.92 1.19
N LEU A 94 -6.75 17.71 1.72
CA LEU A 94 -5.93 17.33 2.88
C LEU A 94 -4.48 17.00 2.50
N GLY A 95 -4.09 17.07 1.22
CA GLY A 95 -2.72 16.80 0.79
C GLY A 95 -2.34 15.32 0.74
N CYS A 96 -3.30 14.39 0.78
CA CYS A 96 -3.03 12.96 0.61
C CYS A 96 -2.34 12.72 -0.74
N THR A 97 -1.30 11.90 -0.74
CA THR A 97 -0.56 11.53 -1.95
C THR A 97 -0.86 10.11 -2.41
N TYR A 98 -1.34 9.27 -1.52
CA TYR A 98 -1.69 7.87 -1.77
C TYR A 98 -3.08 7.53 -1.25
N VAL A 99 -3.73 6.54 -1.85
CA VAL A 99 -4.95 5.93 -1.31
C VAL A 99 -4.89 4.42 -1.50
N VAL A 100 -5.15 3.67 -0.43
CA VAL A 100 -5.33 2.21 -0.47
C VAL A 100 -6.76 1.91 -0.90
N MET A 101 -6.95 0.92 -1.76
CA MET A 101 -8.27 0.42 -2.12
C MET A 101 -8.26 -1.09 -2.31
N GLY A 102 -9.41 -1.71 -2.06
CA GLY A 102 -9.57 -3.15 -2.19
C GLY A 102 -8.76 -3.96 -1.19
N HIS A 103 -8.37 -3.36 -0.04
CA HIS A 103 -7.75 -4.10 1.05
C HIS A 103 -8.61 -5.30 1.44
N SER A 104 -8.01 -6.43 1.80
CA SER A 104 -8.72 -7.68 2.10
C SER A 104 -9.87 -7.51 3.09
N GLU A 105 -9.69 -6.70 4.14
CA GLU A 105 -10.74 -6.38 5.11
C GLU A 105 -11.93 -5.64 4.45
N ARG A 106 -11.69 -4.77 3.48
CA ARG A 106 -12.78 -4.08 2.78
C ARG A 106 -13.52 -4.99 1.79
N ARG A 107 -12.79 -5.88 1.14
CA ARG A 107 -13.40 -6.92 0.31
C ARG A 107 -14.30 -7.84 1.14
N GLU A 108 -13.85 -8.20 2.35
CA GLU A 108 -14.60 -9.06 3.27
C GLU A 108 -15.80 -8.34 3.90
N TYR A 109 -15.57 -7.18 4.54
CA TYR A 109 -16.59 -6.52 5.36
C TYR A 109 -17.52 -5.59 4.59
N HIS A 110 -17.08 -5.10 3.43
CA HIS A 110 -17.84 -4.16 2.59
C HIS A 110 -18.15 -4.69 1.19
N SER A 111 -17.81 -5.96 0.91
CA SER A 111 -18.10 -6.62 -0.37
C SER A 111 -17.55 -5.86 -1.58
N GLU A 112 -16.38 -5.26 -1.46
CA GLU A 112 -15.74 -4.55 -2.57
C GLU A 112 -15.34 -5.51 -3.68
N SER A 113 -15.99 -5.38 -4.86
CA SER A 113 -15.65 -6.17 -6.04
C SER A 113 -14.39 -5.62 -6.73
N ASP A 114 -13.79 -6.41 -7.61
CA ASP A 114 -12.62 -5.98 -8.38
C ASP A 114 -12.92 -4.77 -9.29
N GLU A 115 -14.13 -4.72 -9.87
CA GLU A 115 -14.59 -3.59 -10.69
C GLU A 115 -14.74 -2.32 -9.85
N LEU A 116 -15.28 -2.44 -8.62
CA LEU A 116 -15.39 -1.30 -7.71
C LEU A 116 -14.00 -0.79 -7.30
N VAL A 117 -13.08 -1.71 -7.00
CA VAL A 117 -11.68 -1.37 -6.70
C VAL A 117 -11.02 -0.65 -7.86
N GLY A 118 -11.23 -1.13 -9.09
CA GLY A 118 -10.76 -0.47 -10.31
C GLY A 118 -11.35 0.93 -10.51
N ALA A 119 -12.65 1.10 -10.24
CA ALA A 119 -13.32 2.39 -10.32
C ALA A 119 -12.77 3.40 -9.28
N LYS A 120 -12.55 2.95 -8.03
CA LYS A 120 -11.89 3.75 -6.99
C LYS A 120 -10.47 4.14 -7.39
N ALA A 121 -9.67 3.19 -7.89
CA ALA A 121 -8.31 3.45 -8.33
C ALA A 121 -8.27 4.49 -9.47
N ARG A 122 -9.22 4.44 -10.43
CA ARG A 122 -9.34 5.44 -11.48
C ARG A 122 -9.60 6.83 -10.89
N LYS A 123 -10.55 6.96 -9.96
CA LYS A 123 -10.85 8.24 -9.30
C LYS A 123 -9.63 8.84 -8.60
N VAL A 124 -8.84 8.00 -7.91
CA VAL A 124 -7.62 8.42 -7.22
C VAL A 124 -6.58 8.91 -8.21
N LEU A 125 -6.35 8.16 -9.29
CA LEU A 125 -5.38 8.52 -10.32
C LEU A 125 -5.76 9.82 -11.04
N ASP A 126 -7.04 9.99 -11.40
CA ASP A 126 -7.57 11.19 -12.05
C ASP A 126 -7.47 12.43 -11.15
N ALA A 127 -7.53 12.25 -9.84
CA ALA A 127 -7.33 13.31 -8.85
C ALA A 127 -5.84 13.64 -8.57
N GLY A 128 -4.90 12.98 -9.27
CA GLY A 128 -3.46 13.22 -9.14
C GLY A 128 -2.78 12.52 -7.96
N MET A 129 -3.49 11.66 -7.25
CA MET A 129 -2.95 10.80 -6.20
C MET A 129 -2.53 9.44 -6.76
N THR A 130 -1.73 8.69 -6.01
CA THR A 130 -1.27 7.34 -6.38
C THR A 130 -2.16 6.28 -5.74
N PRO A 131 -2.87 5.44 -6.53
CA PRO A 131 -3.60 4.30 -6.01
C PRO A 131 -2.65 3.20 -5.51
N ILE A 132 -2.95 2.61 -4.34
CA ILE A 132 -2.38 1.34 -3.89
C ILE A 132 -3.49 0.30 -3.99
N LEU A 133 -3.47 -0.49 -5.05
CA LEU A 133 -4.46 -1.52 -5.36
C LEU A 133 -4.09 -2.82 -4.67
N CYS A 134 -4.92 -3.27 -3.71
CA CYS A 134 -4.71 -4.51 -2.98
C CYS A 134 -5.35 -5.69 -3.71
N CYS A 135 -4.63 -6.80 -3.73
CA CYS A 135 -5.06 -8.09 -4.24
C CYS A 135 -4.51 -9.21 -3.35
N GLY A 136 -5.14 -10.36 -3.36
CA GLY A 136 -4.67 -11.48 -2.53
C GLY A 136 -5.68 -12.61 -2.43
N GLU A 137 -5.22 -13.73 -1.89
CA GLU A 137 -6.00 -14.96 -1.82
C GLU A 137 -6.15 -15.49 -0.40
N ALA A 138 -7.27 -16.19 -0.17
CA ALA A 138 -7.53 -16.95 1.05
C ALA A 138 -6.79 -18.31 1.02
N LEU A 139 -6.72 -18.96 2.19
CA LEU A 139 -5.99 -20.21 2.39
C LEU A 139 -6.47 -21.35 1.47
N GLU A 140 -7.77 -21.43 1.22
CA GLU A 140 -8.37 -22.45 0.38
C GLU A 140 -7.87 -22.36 -1.07
N ILE A 141 -7.77 -21.13 -1.59
CA ILE A 141 -7.24 -20.85 -2.93
C ILE A 141 -5.74 -21.18 -2.99
N ARG A 142 -4.98 -20.83 -1.94
CA ARG A 142 -3.55 -21.16 -1.84
C ARG A 142 -3.35 -22.68 -1.84
N LYS A 143 -4.11 -23.43 -1.03
CA LYS A 143 -4.06 -24.90 -0.97
C LYS A 143 -4.47 -25.58 -2.26
N ALA A 144 -5.39 -24.99 -3.01
CA ALA A 144 -5.80 -25.51 -4.32
C ALA A 144 -4.73 -25.27 -5.41
N GLY A 145 -3.68 -24.48 -5.14
CA GLY A 145 -2.64 -24.17 -6.12
C GLY A 145 -3.09 -23.21 -7.23
N THR A 146 -4.23 -22.53 -7.05
CA THR A 146 -4.82 -21.60 -8.04
C THR A 146 -4.63 -20.13 -7.64
N HIS A 147 -3.81 -19.86 -6.64
CA HIS A 147 -3.62 -18.54 -6.06
C HIS A 147 -3.07 -17.49 -7.03
N VAL A 148 -2.10 -17.87 -7.86
CA VAL A 148 -1.54 -16.98 -8.88
C VAL A 148 -2.62 -16.55 -9.88
N GLU A 149 -3.37 -17.51 -10.45
CA GLU A 149 -4.44 -17.21 -11.40
C GLU A 149 -5.53 -16.33 -10.78
N PHE A 150 -5.90 -16.62 -9.52
CA PHE A 150 -6.88 -15.86 -8.77
C PHE A 150 -6.44 -14.40 -8.58
N VAL A 151 -5.22 -14.16 -8.10
CA VAL A 151 -4.66 -12.83 -7.89
C VAL A 151 -4.55 -12.05 -9.20
N LEU A 152 -4.07 -12.68 -10.26
CA LEU A 152 -4.01 -12.06 -11.59
C LEU A 152 -5.39 -11.72 -12.14
N GLY A 153 -6.40 -12.56 -11.84
CA GLY A 153 -7.80 -12.29 -12.17
C GLY A 153 -8.31 -10.99 -11.54
N GLN A 154 -8.04 -10.79 -10.24
CA GLN A 154 -8.39 -9.55 -9.52
C GLN A 154 -7.75 -8.31 -10.17
N ILE A 155 -6.45 -8.38 -10.47
CA ILE A 155 -5.71 -7.27 -11.07
C ILE A 155 -6.26 -6.95 -12.47
N ARG A 156 -6.46 -7.96 -13.32
CA ARG A 156 -6.99 -7.76 -14.67
C ARG A 156 -8.40 -7.19 -14.69
N ALA A 157 -9.26 -7.62 -13.76
CA ALA A 157 -10.60 -7.07 -13.62
C ALA A 157 -10.56 -5.59 -13.19
N ALA A 158 -9.74 -5.24 -12.20
CA ALA A 158 -9.59 -3.88 -11.71
C ALA A 158 -8.97 -2.94 -12.76
N LEU A 159 -8.01 -3.42 -13.55
CA LEU A 159 -7.28 -2.61 -14.56
C LEU A 159 -7.88 -2.72 -15.97
N LYS A 160 -9.07 -3.27 -16.11
CA LYS A 160 -9.73 -3.41 -17.42
C LYS A 160 -9.90 -2.06 -18.11
N GLY A 161 -9.34 -1.93 -19.32
CA GLY A 161 -9.44 -0.71 -20.13
C GLY A 161 -8.47 0.41 -19.73
N TRP A 162 -7.52 0.16 -18.84
CA TRP A 162 -6.50 1.13 -18.48
C TRP A 162 -5.39 1.21 -19.54
N SER A 163 -4.80 2.39 -19.69
CA SER A 163 -3.63 2.56 -20.55
C SER A 163 -2.35 2.12 -19.84
N PRO A 164 -1.30 1.70 -20.58
CA PRO A 164 0.02 1.42 -19.99
C PRO A 164 0.57 2.58 -19.16
N ALA A 165 0.36 3.82 -19.61
CA ALA A 165 0.81 5.02 -18.92
C ALA A 165 0.11 5.23 -17.56
N ASP A 166 -1.17 4.86 -17.45
CA ASP A 166 -1.91 4.94 -16.20
C ASP A 166 -1.45 3.85 -15.23
N VAL A 167 -1.28 2.61 -15.72
CA VAL A 167 -0.82 1.48 -14.90
C VAL A 167 0.60 1.70 -14.37
N ALA A 168 1.46 2.38 -15.11
CA ALA A 168 2.80 2.74 -14.64
C ALA A 168 2.81 3.70 -13.42
N ARG A 169 1.68 4.31 -13.09
CA ARG A 169 1.52 5.30 -12.00
C ARG A 169 0.85 4.75 -10.75
N ILE A 170 0.48 3.47 -10.74
CA ILE A 170 -0.12 2.84 -9.57
C ILE A 170 0.91 2.03 -8.78
N VAL A 171 0.51 1.63 -7.59
CA VAL A 171 1.18 0.63 -6.76
C VAL A 171 0.24 -0.56 -6.60
N ILE A 172 0.76 -1.78 -6.65
CA ILE A 172 0.01 -3.00 -6.35
C ILE A 172 0.52 -3.54 -5.01
N ALA A 173 -0.40 -3.93 -4.12
CA ALA A 173 -0.06 -4.58 -2.86
C ALA A 173 -0.63 -6.01 -2.84
N TYR A 174 0.26 -7.00 -2.79
CA TYR A 174 -0.11 -8.40 -2.67
C TYR A 174 -0.29 -8.79 -1.21
N GLU A 175 -1.47 -9.22 -0.86
CA GLU A 175 -1.86 -9.66 0.48
C GLU A 175 -2.06 -11.19 0.50
N PRO A 176 -1.13 -12.00 1.03
CA PRO A 176 -1.42 -13.40 1.37
C PRO A 176 -2.38 -13.42 2.58
N ILE A 177 -3.70 -13.38 2.32
CA ILE A 177 -4.74 -13.18 3.37
C ILE A 177 -4.63 -14.26 4.43
N TRP A 178 -4.25 -15.49 4.04
CA TRP A 178 -4.02 -16.61 4.94
C TRP A 178 -2.87 -16.41 5.95
N ALA A 179 -1.99 -15.43 5.71
CA ALA A 179 -0.86 -15.08 6.58
C ALA A 179 -1.05 -13.72 7.28
N ILE A 180 -2.26 -13.13 7.24
CA ILE A 180 -2.54 -11.85 7.88
C ILE A 180 -3.30 -12.11 9.19
N GLY A 181 -2.64 -11.90 10.34
CA GLY A 181 -3.27 -12.01 11.65
C GLY A 181 -3.65 -13.44 12.10
N THR A 182 -3.26 -14.46 11.35
CA THR A 182 -3.60 -15.87 11.61
C THR A 182 -2.56 -16.61 12.44
N GLY A 183 -1.36 -16.05 12.59
CA GLY A 183 -0.19 -16.73 13.15
C GLY A 183 0.64 -17.49 12.11
N GLU A 184 0.10 -17.77 10.93
CA GLU A 184 0.86 -18.29 9.78
C GLU A 184 1.74 -17.17 9.19
N THR A 185 2.87 -17.54 8.62
CA THR A 185 3.81 -16.58 8.02
C THR A 185 4.16 -17.03 6.61
N ALA A 186 3.85 -16.20 5.63
CA ALA A 186 4.36 -16.39 4.29
C ALA A 186 5.87 -16.17 4.28
N THR A 187 6.60 -17.00 3.56
CA THR A 187 8.04 -16.85 3.37
C THR A 187 8.35 -15.76 2.34
N ALA A 188 9.59 -15.29 2.30
CA ALA A 188 10.03 -14.38 1.26
C ALA A 188 9.92 -15.02 -0.15
N ALA A 189 10.05 -16.34 -0.25
CA ALA A 189 9.85 -17.08 -1.50
C ALA A 189 8.37 -17.09 -1.94
N ASP A 190 7.42 -17.21 -1.01
CA ASP A 190 5.99 -17.10 -1.32
C ASP A 190 5.65 -15.69 -1.81
N ALA A 191 6.21 -14.66 -1.19
CA ALA A 191 6.06 -13.26 -1.63
C ALA A 191 6.62 -13.07 -3.04
N GLN A 192 7.84 -13.55 -3.30
CA GLN A 192 8.50 -13.47 -4.59
C GLN A 192 7.71 -14.18 -5.69
N GLU A 193 7.19 -15.37 -5.42
CA GLU A 193 6.41 -16.14 -6.39
C GLU A 193 5.26 -15.30 -6.97
N VAL A 194 4.45 -14.71 -6.11
CA VAL A 194 3.25 -13.98 -6.56
C VAL A 194 3.61 -12.59 -7.08
N CYS A 195 4.52 -11.85 -6.42
CA CYS A 195 4.96 -10.55 -6.91
C CYS A 195 5.61 -10.65 -8.30
N ARG A 196 6.40 -11.70 -8.55
CA ARG A 196 6.94 -11.99 -9.88
C ARG A 196 5.84 -12.27 -10.89
N ALA A 197 4.87 -13.12 -10.55
CA ALA A 197 3.76 -13.43 -11.44
C ALA A 197 2.95 -12.16 -11.80
N ILE A 198 2.72 -11.27 -10.83
CA ILE A 198 2.09 -9.97 -11.07
C ILE A 198 2.92 -9.15 -12.06
N ARG A 199 4.23 -9.03 -11.87
CA ARG A 199 5.11 -8.27 -12.76
C ARG A 199 5.15 -8.84 -14.16
N GLU A 200 5.21 -10.16 -14.30
CA GLU A 200 5.16 -10.84 -15.60
C GLU A 200 3.81 -10.61 -16.32
N ALA A 201 2.71 -10.61 -15.57
CA ALA A 201 1.39 -10.29 -16.13
C ALA A 201 1.30 -8.82 -16.59
N LEU A 202 1.81 -7.87 -15.79
CA LEU A 202 1.90 -6.47 -16.19
C LEU A 202 2.74 -6.30 -17.47
N ARG A 203 3.83 -7.03 -17.59
CA ARG A 203 4.68 -7.03 -18.79
C ARG A 203 3.95 -7.55 -20.01
N ALA A 204 3.23 -8.64 -19.87
CA ALA A 204 2.46 -9.24 -20.94
C ALA A 204 1.27 -8.37 -21.38
N ASP A 205 0.58 -7.77 -20.42
CA ASP A 205 -0.67 -7.03 -20.68
C ASP A 205 -0.42 -5.54 -21.03
N PHE A 206 0.67 -4.91 -20.51
CA PHE A 206 0.93 -3.47 -20.63
C PHE A 206 2.35 -3.10 -21.11
N GLY A 207 3.22 -4.08 -21.32
CA GLY A 207 4.59 -3.91 -21.81
C GLY A 207 5.65 -3.69 -20.73
N ASP A 208 6.93 -3.83 -21.17
CA ASP A 208 8.11 -3.82 -20.28
C ASP A 208 8.20 -2.53 -19.45
N ALA A 209 8.05 -1.37 -20.09
CA ALA A 209 8.19 -0.07 -19.44
C ALA A 209 7.19 0.10 -18.27
N THR A 210 5.96 -0.38 -18.44
CA THR A 210 4.92 -0.37 -17.39
C THR A 210 5.29 -1.32 -16.25
N ALA A 211 5.66 -2.56 -16.58
CA ALA A 211 6.05 -3.56 -15.58
C ALA A 211 7.27 -3.10 -14.76
N ASP A 212 8.22 -2.43 -15.40
CA ASP A 212 9.42 -1.94 -14.75
C ASP A 212 9.19 -0.66 -13.92
N ALA A 213 8.15 0.11 -14.21
CA ALA A 213 7.77 1.31 -13.45
C ALA A 213 6.85 1.01 -12.27
N THR A 214 5.95 0.02 -12.37
CA THR A 214 4.95 -0.28 -11.34
C THR A 214 5.61 -0.93 -10.13
N ARG A 215 5.41 -0.32 -8.95
CA ARG A 215 5.86 -0.90 -7.67
C ARG A 215 4.89 -1.97 -7.19
N ILE A 216 5.44 -3.08 -6.69
CA ILE A 216 4.68 -4.19 -6.12
C ILE A 216 5.11 -4.38 -4.67
N LEU A 217 4.20 -4.18 -3.74
CA LEU A 217 4.43 -4.29 -2.30
C LEU A 217 3.99 -5.66 -1.80
N TYR A 218 4.70 -6.16 -0.79
CA TYR A 218 4.24 -7.27 0.02
C TYR A 218 3.33 -6.77 1.14
N GLY A 219 2.08 -7.26 1.20
CA GLY A 219 1.06 -6.86 2.18
C GLY A 219 0.79 -7.89 3.29
N GLY A 220 1.62 -8.91 3.41
CA GLY A 220 1.52 -9.88 4.50
C GLY A 220 2.22 -9.43 5.79
N SER A 221 2.48 -10.38 6.69
CA SER A 221 3.13 -10.11 7.98
C SER A 221 4.59 -9.67 7.80
N ALA A 222 4.82 -8.36 7.72
CA ALA A 222 6.14 -7.75 7.68
C ALA A 222 6.50 -7.12 9.03
N LYS A 223 7.76 -7.29 9.45
CA LYS A 223 8.31 -6.81 10.72
C LYS A 223 9.82 -6.58 10.59
N PRO A 224 10.48 -5.85 11.53
CA PRO A 224 11.92 -5.60 11.45
C PRO A 224 12.77 -6.86 11.24
N GLY A 225 12.36 -7.99 11.82
CA GLY A 225 13.12 -9.24 11.75
C GLY A 225 13.06 -9.98 10.40
N ASN A 226 12.14 -9.64 9.48
CA ASN A 226 12.04 -10.30 8.17
C ASN A 226 12.08 -9.34 6.99
N ILE A 227 12.07 -8.04 7.23
CA ILE A 227 11.99 -7.06 6.13
C ILE A 227 13.19 -7.14 5.18
N LYS A 228 14.42 -7.34 5.69
CA LYS A 228 15.61 -7.47 4.86
C LYS A 228 15.51 -8.65 3.88
N GLU A 229 14.98 -9.78 4.33
CA GLU A 229 14.78 -10.97 3.50
C GLU A 229 13.72 -10.74 2.41
N LEU A 230 12.61 -10.08 2.77
CA LEU A 230 11.57 -9.68 1.83
C LEU A 230 12.10 -8.72 0.77
N MET A 231 12.84 -7.69 1.18
CA MET A 231 13.40 -6.68 0.28
C MET A 231 14.58 -7.17 -0.56
N ALA A 232 15.15 -8.33 -0.22
CA ALA A 232 16.14 -8.99 -1.07
C ALA A 232 15.52 -9.68 -2.30
N GLN A 233 14.19 -9.81 -2.35
CA GLN A 233 13.48 -10.40 -3.48
C GLN A 233 13.40 -9.41 -4.67
N SER A 234 13.62 -9.90 -5.88
CA SER A 234 13.75 -9.06 -7.09
C SER A 234 12.47 -8.33 -7.50
N ASP A 235 11.30 -8.87 -7.11
CA ASP A 235 10.00 -8.34 -7.51
C ASP A 235 9.20 -7.75 -6.35
N VAL A 236 9.80 -7.63 -5.17
CA VAL A 236 9.23 -6.95 -4.00
C VAL A 236 9.83 -5.54 -3.90
N ASP A 237 9.01 -4.51 -4.10
CA ASP A 237 9.43 -3.11 -4.12
C ASP A 237 9.03 -2.35 -2.85
N GLY A 238 8.77 -3.07 -1.75
CA GLY A 238 8.38 -2.50 -0.48
C GLY A 238 7.36 -3.36 0.26
N ALA A 239 6.74 -2.77 1.29
CA ALA A 239 5.73 -3.45 2.07
C ALA A 239 4.55 -2.54 2.43
N LEU A 240 3.34 -3.13 2.46
CA LEU A 240 2.16 -2.56 3.08
C LEU A 240 2.06 -3.14 4.50
N VAL A 241 2.49 -2.37 5.49
CA VAL A 241 2.75 -2.82 6.86
C VAL A 241 1.56 -2.50 7.76
N GLY A 242 1.00 -3.50 8.43
CA GLY A 242 -0.05 -3.32 9.44
C GLY A 242 0.54 -3.01 10.84
N GLY A 243 0.35 -3.90 11.80
CA GLY A 243 0.63 -3.67 13.22
C GLY A 243 2.04 -3.17 13.56
N ALA A 244 3.08 -3.54 12.80
CA ALA A 244 4.43 -3.03 13.02
C ALA A 244 4.55 -1.52 12.71
N SER A 245 3.66 -0.94 11.89
CA SER A 245 3.65 0.49 11.59
C SER A 245 3.05 1.36 12.71
N LEU A 246 2.44 0.73 13.72
CA LEU A 246 1.92 1.41 14.92
C LEU A 246 3.01 1.68 15.99
N LYS A 247 4.27 1.36 15.69
CA LYS A 247 5.42 1.59 16.56
C LYS A 247 6.51 2.31 15.77
N ALA A 248 6.83 3.54 16.17
CA ALA A 248 7.79 4.40 15.49
C ALA A 248 9.12 3.71 15.17
N ASP A 249 9.78 3.17 16.20
CA ASP A 249 11.08 2.50 16.05
C ASP A 249 11.02 1.27 15.14
N SER A 250 9.94 0.48 15.25
CA SER A 250 9.74 -0.70 14.39
C SER A 250 9.57 -0.30 12.94
N PHE A 251 8.78 0.73 12.66
CA PHE A 251 8.51 1.17 11.30
C PHE A 251 9.73 1.89 10.68
N ALA A 252 10.44 2.70 11.46
CA ALA A 252 11.72 3.31 11.05
C ALA A 252 12.77 2.24 10.70
N ALA A 253 12.94 1.22 11.56
CA ALA A 253 13.85 0.11 11.28
C ALA A 253 13.48 -0.67 10.00
N MET A 254 12.19 -0.78 9.66
CA MET A 254 11.75 -1.39 8.40
C MET A 254 12.06 -0.48 7.21
N ALA A 255 11.87 0.83 7.32
CA ALA A 255 12.21 1.78 6.29
C ALA A 255 13.73 1.82 6.00
N ASN A 256 14.54 1.54 7.02
CA ASN A 256 16.01 1.48 6.94
C ASN A 256 16.56 0.06 6.66
N PHE A 257 15.79 -0.80 6.01
CA PHE A 257 16.17 -2.19 5.69
C PHE A 257 17.50 -2.32 4.94
N TYR A 258 17.94 -1.26 4.28
CA TYR A 258 19.16 -1.18 3.48
C TYR A 258 20.42 -0.81 4.30
N ALA A 259 20.27 -0.44 5.57
CA ALA A 259 21.36 -0.06 6.48
C ALA A 259 22.12 -1.26 7.07
#